data_2c3d3af99e92538016d6c9820fddd703
#
_entry.id   2c3d3af99e92538016d6c9820fddd703
#
_cell.length_a   1.000
_cell.length_b   1.000
_cell.length_c   1.000
_cell.angle_alpha   90.00
_cell.angle_beta   90.00
_cell.angle_gamma   90.00
#
_symmetry.space_group_name_H-M   'P 1'
#
loop_
_entity.id
_entity.type
_entity.pdbx_description
1 polymer ?
#
loop_
_entity_poly.entity_id
_entity_poly.type
_entity_poly.pdbx_seq_one_letter_code
_entity_poly.pdbx_strand_id
1 'polypeptide(L)'
;MNVLPFGPGALAFIALYLLSLVWIGWLGRQAREENSMRDHFIGGSGVGFFVLLLTLYATQYSGNTILGFSGKASRVGFSWLASVHFMTAIVITYLILAPKLFTLAKRHVFITPTDFLAHRFEHRGLNLLATLIMVAALLNFYLAQLTAMGRAVEGLTTLPPDTAFAWGVGVLAAVMLLYETLGGFRAVAWTDVIQGGILAIGFVVLMALIFVEYGSLEASTMKLAQAAPAKVLPPKAAEARSWLSYILLLGVGAALYPQAIQRIYAARSAPALRRSLAVMAFMPLTTALIAVLAGVTAAANLSGELSGASTDAVLGVMMRHVQEQSTLGYSLVVLIFAAVLGAIMSTADSSLLSLSSMITKDLYAGFVNPQAGQESLTRLGKWTSTGIVFAMASLAVYMNNSGVKFTLVELLEMKFDMLLQIAPAFLIGLHWKGLKSGPVFAGMLAGLLFALSFFWVDDKGGGFMAWLKTSGFHPGIYALSLNSLIAVSGSMLLRKA
;
A
#
# COMPACT_ATOMS: atom_id res chain seq x y z
N MET A 1 -14.66 16.32 -16.88
CA MET A 1 -14.60 15.24 -17.86
C MET A 1 -15.72 14.27 -17.57
N ASN A 2 -16.69 14.16 -18.46
CA ASN A 2 -17.79 13.22 -18.25
C ASN A 2 -17.34 11.83 -18.69
N VAL A 3 -16.97 10.97 -17.74
CA VAL A 3 -16.91 9.53 -18.01
C VAL A 3 -18.34 9.08 -18.29
N LEU A 4 -18.55 8.26 -19.32
CA LEU A 4 -19.89 7.74 -19.60
C LEU A 4 -20.35 6.92 -18.38
N PRO A 5 -21.53 7.19 -17.80
CA PRO A 5 -22.02 6.43 -16.67
C PRO A 5 -22.25 4.97 -17.08
N PHE A 6 -21.91 4.04 -16.19
CA PHE A 6 -22.23 2.64 -16.39
C PHE A 6 -23.75 2.44 -16.46
N GLY A 7 -24.19 1.64 -17.42
CA GLY A 7 -25.58 1.26 -17.54
C GLY A 7 -26.05 0.37 -16.37
N PRO A 8 -27.39 0.13 -16.24
CA PRO A 8 -27.96 -0.65 -15.14
C PRO A 8 -27.35 -2.05 -14.96
N GLY A 9 -26.97 -2.72 -16.07
CA GLY A 9 -26.33 -4.03 -16.01
C GLY A 9 -24.95 -4.03 -15.37
N ALA A 10 -24.12 -3.02 -15.67
CA ALA A 10 -22.81 -2.84 -15.05
C ALA A 10 -22.94 -2.50 -13.56
N LEU A 11 -23.87 -1.61 -13.21
CA LEU A 11 -24.15 -1.28 -11.81
C LEU A 11 -24.66 -2.49 -11.03
N ALA A 12 -25.52 -3.32 -11.63
CA ALA A 12 -25.98 -4.57 -11.02
C ALA A 12 -24.83 -5.55 -10.80
N PHE A 13 -23.90 -5.68 -11.78
CA PHE A 13 -22.72 -6.52 -11.63
C PHE A 13 -21.82 -6.03 -10.48
N ILE A 14 -21.55 -4.72 -10.39
CA ILE A 14 -20.77 -4.14 -9.30
C ILE A 14 -21.47 -4.35 -7.95
N ALA A 15 -22.78 -4.15 -7.89
CA ALA A 15 -23.56 -4.38 -6.66
C ALA A 15 -23.49 -5.86 -6.22
N LEU A 16 -23.64 -6.81 -7.14
CA LEU A 16 -23.49 -8.24 -6.87
C LEU A 16 -22.07 -8.58 -6.39
N TYR A 17 -21.06 -7.98 -7.02
CA TYR A 17 -19.68 -8.11 -6.57
C TYR A 17 -19.52 -7.64 -5.12
N LEU A 18 -19.97 -6.43 -4.78
CA LEU A 18 -19.89 -5.90 -3.43
C LEU A 18 -20.67 -6.73 -2.41
N LEU A 19 -21.87 -7.21 -2.77
CA LEU A 19 -22.67 -8.11 -1.93
C LEU A 19 -21.95 -9.46 -1.69
N SER A 20 -21.23 -9.97 -2.71
CA SER A 20 -20.45 -11.20 -2.57
C SER A 20 -19.34 -11.05 -1.52
N LEU A 21 -18.71 -9.86 -1.40
CA LEU A 21 -17.71 -9.59 -0.37
C LEU A 21 -18.31 -9.63 1.04
N VAL A 22 -19.52 -9.07 1.22
CA VAL A 22 -20.24 -9.12 2.50
C VAL A 22 -20.61 -10.56 2.85
N TRP A 23 -21.06 -11.35 1.87
CA TRP A 23 -21.35 -12.77 2.06
C TRP A 23 -20.10 -13.57 2.48
N ILE A 24 -18.96 -13.30 1.85
CA ILE A 24 -17.67 -13.89 2.26
C ILE A 24 -17.31 -13.46 3.70
N GLY A 25 -17.58 -12.22 4.07
CA GLY A 25 -17.43 -11.75 5.44
C GLY A 25 -18.25 -12.58 6.43
N TRP A 26 -19.48 -12.89 6.08
CA TRP A 26 -20.34 -13.76 6.89
C TRP A 26 -19.84 -15.21 6.96
N LEU A 27 -19.36 -15.78 5.84
CA LEU A 27 -18.71 -17.09 5.84
C LEU A 27 -17.44 -17.10 6.72
N GLY A 28 -16.63 -16.05 6.64
CA GLY A 28 -15.46 -15.87 7.51
C GLY A 28 -15.81 -15.83 8.99
N ARG A 29 -16.96 -15.22 9.33
CA ARG A 29 -17.50 -15.25 10.70
C ARG A 29 -17.88 -16.67 11.13
N GLN A 30 -18.52 -17.44 10.26
CA GLN A 30 -18.88 -18.82 10.57
C GLN A 30 -17.68 -19.74 10.73
N ALA A 31 -16.59 -19.49 9.99
CA ALA A 31 -15.35 -20.24 10.04
C ALA A 31 -14.44 -19.84 11.22
N ARG A 32 -14.89 -18.96 12.13
CA ARG A 32 -14.16 -18.58 13.33
C ARG A 32 -14.02 -19.78 14.25
N GLU A 33 -12.80 -20.02 14.73
CA GLU A 33 -12.50 -21.13 15.66
C GLU A 33 -12.53 -20.66 17.11
N GLU A 34 -12.07 -19.42 17.37
CA GLU A 34 -11.98 -18.85 18.70
C GLU A 34 -12.41 -17.38 18.70
N ASN A 35 -12.93 -16.90 19.85
CA ASN A 35 -13.17 -15.47 20.04
C ASN A 35 -11.91 -14.80 20.63
N SER A 36 -10.81 -14.84 19.89
CA SER A 36 -9.51 -14.33 20.30
C SER A 36 -8.96 -13.31 19.29
N MET A 37 -8.05 -12.45 19.76
CA MET A 37 -7.32 -11.52 18.88
C MET A 37 -6.54 -12.27 17.79
N ARG A 38 -5.95 -13.41 18.13
CA ARG A 38 -5.20 -14.21 17.18
C ARG A 38 -6.09 -14.71 16.04
N ASP A 39 -7.27 -15.20 16.35
CA ASP A 39 -8.21 -15.67 15.34
C ASP A 39 -8.72 -14.51 14.47
N HIS A 40 -9.08 -13.40 15.10
CA HIS A 40 -9.64 -12.25 14.40
C HIS A 40 -8.61 -11.51 13.51
N PHE A 41 -7.37 -11.29 13.99
CA PHE A 41 -6.38 -10.44 13.31
C PHE A 41 -5.37 -11.18 12.44
N ILE A 42 -5.17 -12.50 12.62
CA ILE A 42 -4.26 -13.32 11.80
C ILE A 42 -4.84 -14.68 11.39
N GLY A 43 -6.16 -14.90 11.56
CA GLY A 43 -6.84 -16.11 11.10
C GLY A 43 -6.33 -17.42 11.70
N GLY A 44 -5.88 -17.40 12.97
CA GLY A 44 -5.33 -18.59 13.64
C GLY A 44 -3.99 -19.08 13.06
N SER A 45 -3.39 -18.38 12.11
CA SER A 45 -2.12 -18.76 11.45
C SER A 45 -2.20 -20.03 10.58
N GLY A 46 -3.33 -20.23 9.88
CA GLY A 46 -3.61 -21.42 9.06
C GLY A 46 -3.56 -21.19 7.54
N VAL A 47 -3.07 -20.03 7.05
CA VAL A 47 -3.17 -19.62 5.65
C VAL A 47 -2.24 -20.44 4.73
N GLY A 48 -2.84 -21.19 3.80
CA GLY A 48 -2.13 -22.00 2.81
C GLY A 48 -1.53 -21.20 1.67
N PHE A 49 -0.75 -21.87 0.81
CA PHE A 49 0.01 -21.26 -0.29
C PHE A 49 -0.84 -20.35 -1.20
N PHE A 50 -1.95 -20.85 -1.73
CA PHE A 50 -2.75 -20.11 -2.73
C PHE A 50 -3.39 -18.86 -2.14
N VAL A 51 -4.01 -18.99 -0.98
CA VAL A 51 -4.62 -17.84 -0.28
C VAL A 51 -3.53 -16.85 0.14
N LEU A 52 -2.39 -17.34 0.66
CA LEU A 52 -1.27 -16.49 1.06
C LEU A 52 -0.68 -15.70 -0.12
N LEU A 53 -0.52 -16.34 -1.27
CA LEU A 53 -0.04 -15.69 -2.49
C LEU A 53 -0.97 -14.56 -2.91
N LEU A 54 -2.27 -14.83 -3.02
CA LEU A 54 -3.23 -13.84 -3.51
C LEU A 54 -3.49 -12.73 -2.51
N THR A 55 -3.50 -13.03 -1.19
CA THR A 55 -3.64 -11.97 -0.19
C THR A 55 -2.38 -11.10 -0.09
N LEU A 56 -1.16 -11.65 -0.23
CA LEU A 56 0.07 -10.86 -0.35
C LEU A 56 0.06 -10.00 -1.62
N TYR A 57 -0.38 -10.57 -2.74
CA TYR A 57 -0.48 -9.87 -4.01
C TYR A 57 -1.49 -8.73 -3.93
N ALA A 58 -2.74 -8.99 -3.55
CA ALA A 58 -3.79 -7.99 -3.47
C ALA A 58 -3.46 -6.86 -2.48
N THR A 59 -2.81 -7.19 -1.35
CA THR A 59 -2.38 -6.19 -0.35
C THR A 59 -1.22 -5.31 -0.84
N GLN A 60 -0.33 -5.86 -1.66
CA GLN A 60 0.86 -5.14 -2.14
C GLN A 60 0.55 -4.24 -3.33
N TYR A 61 -0.42 -4.63 -4.18
CA TYR A 61 -0.83 -3.90 -5.38
C TYR A 61 -2.13 -3.16 -5.14
N SER A 62 -2.00 -1.92 -4.71
CA SER A 62 -3.07 -1.04 -4.25
C SER A 62 -3.57 -0.07 -5.34
N GLY A 63 -4.51 0.78 -4.98
CA GLY A 63 -4.91 1.92 -5.80
C GLY A 63 -3.74 2.81 -6.22
N ASN A 64 -2.71 2.95 -5.35
CA ASN A 64 -1.48 3.66 -5.71
C ASN A 64 -0.72 3.01 -6.86
N THR A 65 -0.67 1.67 -6.89
CA THR A 65 0.00 0.94 -7.98
C THR A 65 -0.75 1.09 -9.29
N ILE A 66 -2.07 1.07 -9.24
CA ILE A 66 -2.89 1.10 -10.44
C ILE A 66 -3.04 2.52 -10.98
N LEU A 67 -3.58 3.41 -10.16
CA LEU A 67 -3.91 4.79 -10.55
C LEU A 67 -2.68 5.70 -10.43
N GLY A 68 -1.97 5.63 -9.31
CA GLY A 68 -0.82 6.48 -9.05
C GLY A 68 0.36 6.19 -9.99
N PHE A 69 0.66 4.92 -10.30
CA PHE A 69 1.80 4.60 -11.18
C PHE A 69 1.50 4.95 -12.63
N SER A 70 0.30 4.72 -13.13
CA SER A 70 -0.09 5.16 -14.48
C SER A 70 -0.09 6.69 -14.57
N GLY A 71 -0.61 7.39 -13.55
CA GLY A 71 -0.55 8.85 -13.46
C GLY A 71 0.88 9.40 -13.41
N LYS A 72 1.76 8.82 -12.59
CA LYS A 72 3.17 9.23 -12.55
C LYS A 72 3.89 8.93 -13.87
N ALA A 73 3.66 7.77 -14.48
CA ALA A 73 4.25 7.42 -15.77
C ALA A 73 3.78 8.36 -16.88
N SER A 74 2.54 8.83 -16.85
CA SER A 74 2.07 9.84 -17.82
C SER A 74 2.79 11.19 -17.67
N ARG A 75 3.21 11.54 -16.45
CA ARG A 75 3.99 12.76 -16.17
C ARG A 75 5.46 12.63 -16.58
N VAL A 76 6.12 11.53 -16.20
CA VAL A 76 7.60 11.39 -16.31
C VAL A 76 8.07 10.37 -17.34
N GLY A 77 7.16 9.67 -18.01
CA GLY A 77 7.49 8.69 -19.04
C GLY A 77 8.16 7.42 -18.49
N PHE A 78 9.10 6.87 -19.25
CA PHE A 78 9.82 5.63 -18.92
C PHE A 78 10.68 5.71 -17.66
N SER A 79 10.99 6.90 -17.15
CA SER A 79 11.67 7.04 -15.86
C SER A 79 10.90 6.35 -14.72
N TRP A 80 9.58 6.16 -14.86
CA TRP A 80 8.78 5.46 -13.85
C TRP A 80 8.90 3.92 -13.88
N LEU A 81 9.67 3.36 -14.80
CA LEU A 81 10.07 1.94 -14.72
C LEU A 81 10.80 1.61 -13.40
N ALA A 82 11.30 2.63 -12.68
CA ALA A 82 11.74 2.50 -11.29
C ALA A 82 10.73 1.73 -10.41
N SER A 83 9.41 1.85 -10.71
CA SER A 83 8.36 1.17 -9.97
C SER A 83 8.46 -0.36 -10.06
N VAL A 84 8.82 -0.91 -11.21
CA VAL A 84 9.04 -2.36 -11.38
C VAL A 84 10.22 -2.81 -10.52
N HIS A 85 11.29 -2.02 -10.47
CA HIS A 85 12.48 -2.34 -9.69
C HIS A 85 12.22 -2.32 -8.19
N PHE A 86 11.57 -1.27 -7.66
CA PHE A 86 11.30 -1.24 -6.23
C PHE A 86 10.23 -2.27 -5.82
N MET A 87 9.25 -2.58 -6.66
CA MET A 87 8.30 -3.65 -6.38
C MET A 87 8.99 -5.03 -6.32
N THR A 88 10.02 -5.25 -7.15
CA THR A 88 10.88 -6.44 -7.06
C THR A 88 11.75 -6.42 -5.81
N ALA A 89 12.33 -5.26 -5.45
CA ALA A 89 13.14 -5.11 -4.25
C ALA A 89 12.36 -5.39 -2.96
N ILE A 90 11.05 -5.12 -2.92
CA ILE A 90 10.17 -5.50 -1.80
C ILE A 90 10.21 -7.02 -1.58
N VAL A 91 10.10 -7.80 -2.66
CA VAL A 91 10.14 -9.27 -2.55
C VAL A 91 11.51 -9.77 -2.10
N ILE A 92 12.59 -9.14 -2.56
CA ILE A 92 13.96 -9.45 -2.08
C ILE A 92 14.05 -9.20 -0.57
N THR A 93 13.52 -8.07 -0.09
CA THR A 93 13.50 -7.76 1.34
C THR A 93 12.66 -8.77 2.13
N TYR A 94 11.52 -9.22 1.60
CA TYR A 94 10.76 -10.32 2.22
C TYR A 94 11.55 -11.61 2.31
N LEU A 95 12.31 -11.98 1.28
CA LEU A 95 13.14 -13.18 1.32
C LEU A 95 14.22 -13.13 2.41
N ILE A 96 14.68 -11.94 2.77
CA ILE A 96 15.61 -11.71 3.88
C ILE A 96 14.92 -11.79 5.24
N LEU A 97 13.73 -11.17 5.37
CA LEU A 97 13.02 -11.05 6.65
C LEU A 97 12.15 -12.26 6.99
N ALA A 98 11.33 -12.70 6.03
CA ALA A 98 10.20 -13.58 6.28
C ALA A 98 10.56 -14.94 6.86
N PRO A 99 11.65 -15.64 6.46
CA PRO A 99 11.97 -16.95 7.01
C PRO A 99 12.23 -16.94 8.53
N LYS A 100 12.96 -15.93 9.00
CA LYS A 100 13.27 -15.79 10.43
C LYS A 100 12.08 -15.27 11.22
N LEU A 101 11.37 -14.25 10.69
CA LEU A 101 10.17 -13.71 11.32
C LEU A 101 9.09 -14.78 11.46
N PHE A 102 8.85 -15.58 10.42
CA PHE A 102 7.91 -16.71 10.48
C PHE A 102 8.24 -17.68 11.60
N THR A 103 9.52 -18.09 11.72
CA THR A 103 9.94 -19.03 12.75
C THR A 103 9.74 -18.48 14.16
N LEU A 104 10.08 -17.20 14.37
CA LEU A 104 9.87 -16.52 15.65
C LEU A 104 8.38 -16.34 15.96
N ALA A 105 7.59 -15.93 14.97
CA ALA A 105 6.15 -15.73 15.14
C ALA A 105 5.41 -17.02 15.53
N LYS A 106 5.81 -18.17 14.94
CA LYS A 106 5.23 -19.48 15.31
C LYS A 106 5.62 -19.90 16.73
N ARG A 107 6.85 -19.60 17.16
CA ARG A 107 7.32 -19.95 18.51
C ARG A 107 6.74 -19.06 19.60
N HIS A 108 6.59 -17.77 19.35
CA HIS A 108 6.19 -16.77 20.34
C HIS A 108 4.78 -16.22 20.12
N VAL A 109 4.03 -16.77 19.17
CA VAL A 109 2.61 -16.42 18.91
C VAL A 109 2.42 -14.92 18.63
N PHE A 110 3.23 -14.34 17.72
CA PHE A 110 3.11 -12.95 17.35
C PHE A 110 1.80 -12.67 16.61
N ILE A 111 1.18 -11.51 16.88
CA ILE A 111 -0.04 -11.01 16.26
C ILE A 111 0.23 -9.72 15.50
N THR A 112 0.93 -8.78 16.15
CA THR A 112 1.29 -7.48 15.57
C THR A 112 2.76 -7.45 15.17
N PRO A 113 3.16 -6.62 14.21
CA PRO A 113 4.56 -6.52 13.80
C PRO A 113 5.50 -6.17 14.95
N THR A 114 5.05 -5.33 15.85
CA THR A 114 5.83 -4.84 17.00
C THR A 114 6.08 -5.91 18.07
N ASP A 115 5.37 -7.06 18.02
CA ASP A 115 5.68 -8.21 18.88
C ASP A 115 7.11 -8.71 18.71
N PHE A 116 7.60 -8.68 17.45
CA PHE A 116 9.01 -8.99 17.20
C PHE A 116 9.95 -8.02 17.92
N LEU A 117 9.66 -6.72 17.89
CA LEU A 117 10.49 -5.70 18.54
C LEU A 117 10.44 -5.82 20.07
N ALA A 118 9.24 -6.06 20.62
CA ALA A 118 9.05 -6.29 22.05
C ALA A 118 9.85 -7.52 22.53
N HIS A 119 9.75 -8.63 21.77
CA HIS A 119 10.51 -9.86 22.08
C HIS A 119 12.02 -9.68 21.90
N ARG A 120 12.45 -8.92 20.86
CA ARG A 120 13.89 -8.80 20.52
C ARG A 120 14.64 -7.82 21.41
N PHE A 121 14.01 -6.73 21.82
CA PHE A 121 14.69 -5.63 22.49
C PHE A 121 14.23 -5.41 23.93
N GLU A 122 13.08 -5.93 24.32
CA GLU A 122 12.50 -5.80 25.67
C GLU A 122 12.49 -4.32 26.17
N HIS A 123 12.25 -3.38 25.25
CA HIS A 123 12.32 -1.94 25.50
C HIS A 123 11.00 -1.25 25.17
N ARG A 124 10.25 -0.85 26.22
CA ARG A 124 8.90 -0.27 26.09
C ARG A 124 8.86 0.97 25.19
N GLY A 125 9.80 1.90 25.34
CA GLY A 125 9.86 3.14 24.54
C GLY A 125 10.12 2.88 23.06
N LEU A 126 10.99 1.92 22.73
CA LEU A 126 11.25 1.51 21.35
C LEU A 126 10.00 0.91 20.72
N ASN A 127 9.31 0.04 21.44
CA ASN A 127 8.07 -0.58 20.95
C ASN A 127 6.98 0.46 20.72
N LEU A 128 6.80 1.40 21.64
CA LEU A 128 5.84 2.51 21.51
C LEU A 128 6.16 3.37 20.30
N LEU A 129 7.43 3.80 20.15
CA LEU A 129 7.85 4.63 19.01
C LEU A 129 7.61 3.92 17.67
N ALA A 130 7.99 2.64 17.56
CA ALA A 130 7.75 1.85 16.37
C ALA A 130 6.25 1.68 16.07
N THR A 131 5.43 1.43 17.09
CA THR A 131 3.97 1.36 16.95
C THR A 131 3.41 2.69 16.42
N LEU A 132 3.82 3.82 16.99
CA LEU A 132 3.35 5.14 16.55
C LEU A 132 3.76 5.45 15.11
N ILE A 133 4.98 5.13 14.72
CA ILE A 133 5.45 5.27 13.32
C ILE A 133 4.59 4.42 12.38
N MET A 134 4.39 3.15 12.71
CA MET A 134 3.59 2.23 11.90
C MET A 134 2.14 2.66 11.80
N VAL A 135 1.52 3.09 12.90
CA VAL A 135 0.14 3.59 12.93
C VAL A 135 0.01 4.85 12.07
N ALA A 136 0.90 5.83 12.23
CA ALA A 136 0.88 7.07 11.44
C ALA A 136 1.04 6.79 9.94
N ALA A 137 2.00 5.93 9.56
CA ALA A 137 2.20 5.54 8.18
C ALA A 137 0.99 4.80 7.59
N LEU A 138 0.33 3.93 8.36
CA LEU A 138 -0.86 3.22 7.92
C LEU A 138 -2.10 4.12 7.85
N LEU A 139 -2.26 5.10 8.73
CA LEU A 139 -3.35 6.10 8.64
C LEU A 139 -3.23 6.90 7.33
N ASN A 140 -2.03 7.37 6.98
CA ASN A 140 -1.77 8.01 5.69
C ASN A 140 -2.10 7.08 4.52
N PHE A 141 -1.69 5.80 4.61
CA PHE A 141 -1.97 4.81 3.58
C PHE A 141 -3.47 4.52 3.43
N TYR A 142 -4.17 4.41 4.53
CA TYR A 142 -5.61 4.20 4.56
C TYR A 142 -6.37 5.39 3.96
N LEU A 143 -5.95 6.62 4.30
CA LEU A 143 -6.49 7.84 3.69
C LEU A 143 -6.34 7.85 2.17
N ALA A 144 -5.17 7.44 1.66
CA ALA A 144 -4.93 7.32 0.22
C ALA A 144 -5.88 6.31 -0.45
N GLN A 145 -6.19 5.17 0.20
CA GLN A 145 -7.16 4.20 -0.33
C GLN A 145 -8.59 4.76 -0.34
N LEU A 146 -9.01 5.46 0.72
CA LEU A 146 -10.32 6.12 0.76
C LEU A 146 -10.43 7.21 -0.33
N THR A 147 -9.37 7.98 -0.53
CA THR A 147 -9.31 8.96 -1.64
C THR A 147 -9.42 8.26 -2.99
N ALA A 148 -8.73 7.14 -3.19
CA ALA A 148 -8.82 6.34 -4.41
C ALA A 148 -10.24 5.77 -4.64
N MET A 149 -10.94 5.33 -3.56
CA MET A 149 -12.36 4.90 -3.63
C MET A 149 -13.26 6.03 -4.13
N GLY A 150 -13.11 7.24 -3.57
CA GLY A 150 -13.85 8.43 -4.00
C GLY A 150 -13.62 8.74 -5.47
N ARG A 151 -12.35 8.81 -5.89
CA ARG A 151 -11.96 9.08 -7.28
C ARG A 151 -12.44 8.01 -8.26
N ALA A 152 -12.44 6.75 -7.86
CA ALA A 152 -12.93 5.66 -8.71
C ALA A 152 -14.42 5.82 -9.03
N VAL A 153 -15.23 6.30 -8.10
CA VAL A 153 -16.67 6.49 -8.28
C VAL A 153 -17.02 7.84 -8.92
N GLU A 154 -16.22 8.88 -8.68
CA GLU A 154 -16.42 10.22 -9.23
C GLU A 154 -16.61 10.21 -10.76
N GLY A 155 -15.87 9.37 -11.46
CA GLY A 155 -15.97 9.24 -12.91
C GLY A 155 -17.11 8.37 -13.45
N LEU A 156 -17.89 7.69 -12.59
CA LEU A 156 -18.89 6.70 -12.99
C LEU A 156 -20.32 7.19 -12.93
N THR A 157 -20.57 8.35 -12.35
CA THR A 157 -21.90 8.84 -12.08
C THR A 157 -22.13 10.21 -12.73
N THR A 158 -23.39 10.56 -12.94
CA THR A 158 -23.81 11.90 -13.37
C THR A 158 -23.96 12.90 -12.20
N LEU A 159 -23.65 12.45 -10.98
CA LEU A 159 -23.69 13.29 -9.79
C LEU A 159 -22.60 14.36 -9.84
N PRO A 160 -22.79 15.50 -9.14
CA PRO A 160 -21.70 16.45 -8.94
C PRO A 160 -20.44 15.76 -8.38
N PRO A 161 -19.22 16.12 -8.84
CA PRO A 161 -17.99 15.41 -8.49
C PRO A 161 -17.77 15.17 -6.98
N ASP A 162 -17.99 16.22 -6.17
CA ASP A 162 -17.81 16.12 -4.71
C ASP A 162 -18.86 15.19 -4.07
N THR A 163 -20.08 15.16 -4.60
CA THR A 163 -21.13 14.25 -4.14
C THR A 163 -20.81 12.81 -4.52
N ALA A 164 -20.36 12.57 -5.76
CA ALA A 164 -19.93 11.26 -6.23
C ALA A 164 -18.74 10.73 -5.43
N PHE A 165 -17.76 11.61 -5.15
CA PHE A 165 -16.62 11.29 -4.30
C PHE A 165 -17.06 10.84 -2.90
N ALA A 166 -17.93 11.64 -2.25
CA ALA A 166 -18.41 11.33 -0.90
C ALA A 166 -19.19 10.01 -0.85
N TRP A 167 -20.05 9.72 -1.84
CA TRP A 167 -20.74 8.43 -1.96
C TRP A 167 -19.76 7.28 -2.20
N GLY A 168 -18.75 7.46 -3.05
CA GLY A 168 -17.72 6.47 -3.30
C GLY A 168 -16.97 6.10 -2.03
N VAL A 169 -16.49 7.08 -1.28
CA VAL A 169 -15.85 6.87 0.02
C VAL A 169 -16.80 6.19 1.00
N GLY A 170 -18.02 6.73 1.16
CA GLY A 170 -18.97 6.25 2.17
C GLY A 170 -19.44 4.81 1.92
N VAL A 171 -19.89 4.50 0.71
CA VAL A 171 -20.44 3.18 0.37
C VAL A 171 -19.35 2.10 0.39
N LEU A 172 -18.21 2.35 -0.28
CA LEU A 172 -17.15 1.35 -0.36
C LEU A 172 -16.49 1.11 1.01
N ALA A 173 -16.27 2.17 1.80
CA ALA A 173 -15.75 2.03 3.15
C ALA A 173 -16.74 1.30 4.09
N ALA A 174 -18.04 1.54 3.96
CA ALA A 174 -19.06 0.84 4.74
C ALA A 174 -19.12 -0.65 4.40
N VAL A 175 -19.10 -1.02 3.10
CA VAL A 175 -19.06 -2.43 2.66
C VAL A 175 -17.81 -3.11 3.20
N MET A 176 -16.65 -2.46 3.08
CA MET A 176 -15.37 -2.97 3.57
C MET A 176 -15.41 -3.19 5.09
N LEU A 177 -15.82 -2.18 5.85
CA LEU A 177 -15.93 -2.27 7.32
C LEU A 177 -16.86 -3.42 7.74
N LEU A 178 -17.95 -3.62 7.00
CA LEU A 178 -18.94 -4.66 7.31
C LEU A 178 -18.31 -6.06 7.18
N TYR A 179 -17.70 -6.40 6.07
CA TYR A 179 -17.13 -7.75 5.92
C TYR A 179 -15.88 -7.96 6.78
N GLU A 180 -15.05 -6.92 6.98
CA GLU A 180 -13.87 -6.98 7.86
C GLU A 180 -14.28 -7.23 9.32
N THR A 181 -15.22 -6.46 9.87
CA THR A 181 -15.69 -6.63 11.24
C THR A 181 -16.45 -7.94 11.49
N LEU A 182 -17.15 -8.47 10.46
CA LEU A 182 -17.81 -9.76 10.52
C LEU A 182 -16.80 -10.90 10.63
N GLY A 183 -15.91 -11.04 9.66
CA GLY A 183 -15.06 -12.21 9.49
C GLY A 183 -13.59 -12.02 9.85
N GLY A 184 -13.13 -10.78 10.13
CA GLY A 184 -11.74 -10.48 10.44
C GLY A 184 -10.79 -10.89 9.33
N PHE A 185 -9.59 -11.31 9.68
CA PHE A 185 -8.54 -11.70 8.72
C PHE A 185 -8.98 -12.81 7.73
N ARG A 186 -9.82 -13.77 8.17
CA ARG A 186 -10.30 -14.80 7.26
C ARG A 186 -11.14 -14.22 6.12
N ALA A 187 -12.05 -13.29 6.45
CA ALA A 187 -12.85 -12.61 5.44
C ALA A 187 -11.94 -11.82 4.48
N VAL A 188 -11.02 -11.02 5.03
CA VAL A 188 -10.05 -10.25 4.24
C VAL A 188 -9.23 -11.16 3.34
N ALA A 189 -8.66 -12.25 3.85
CA ALA A 189 -7.86 -13.17 3.05
C ALA A 189 -8.67 -13.89 1.95
N TRP A 190 -9.95 -14.18 2.17
CA TRP A 190 -10.81 -14.81 1.16
C TRP A 190 -11.33 -13.82 0.12
N THR A 191 -11.65 -12.59 0.52
CA THR A 191 -11.95 -11.52 -0.45
C THR A 191 -10.73 -11.19 -1.30
N ASP A 192 -9.54 -11.17 -0.70
CA ASP A 192 -8.27 -10.97 -1.41
C ASP A 192 -8.01 -12.04 -2.49
N VAL A 193 -8.47 -13.28 -2.30
CA VAL A 193 -8.35 -14.33 -3.32
C VAL A 193 -9.13 -13.95 -4.58
N ILE A 194 -10.36 -13.48 -4.42
CA ILE A 194 -11.20 -13.06 -5.55
C ILE A 194 -10.62 -11.78 -6.16
N GLN A 195 -10.35 -10.79 -5.34
CA GLN A 195 -9.86 -9.48 -5.75
C GLN A 195 -8.49 -9.58 -6.43
N GLY A 196 -7.55 -10.34 -5.86
CA GLY A 196 -6.24 -10.59 -6.46
C GLY A 196 -6.31 -11.39 -7.77
N GLY A 197 -7.23 -12.35 -7.86
CA GLY A 197 -7.48 -13.09 -9.10
C GLY A 197 -8.03 -12.20 -10.22
N ILE A 198 -9.07 -11.42 -9.92
CA ILE A 198 -9.66 -10.46 -10.87
C ILE A 198 -8.64 -9.39 -11.26
N LEU A 199 -7.82 -8.92 -10.31
CA LEU A 199 -6.77 -7.95 -10.55
C LEU A 199 -5.73 -8.48 -11.55
N ALA A 200 -5.21 -9.68 -11.34
CA ALA A 200 -4.21 -10.28 -12.22
C ALA A 200 -4.73 -10.45 -13.65
N ILE A 201 -5.96 -10.95 -13.81
CA ILE A 201 -6.61 -11.11 -15.12
C ILE A 201 -6.94 -9.75 -15.72
N GLY A 202 -7.52 -8.83 -14.94
CA GLY A 202 -7.94 -7.51 -15.39
C GLY A 202 -6.80 -6.68 -15.96
N PHE A 203 -5.60 -6.78 -15.38
CA PHE A 203 -4.43 -6.05 -15.90
C PHE A 203 -3.93 -6.59 -17.25
N VAL A 204 -3.93 -7.91 -17.42
CA VAL A 204 -3.57 -8.52 -18.72
C VAL A 204 -4.59 -8.09 -19.80
N VAL A 205 -5.88 -8.12 -19.46
CA VAL A 205 -6.94 -7.66 -20.35
C VAL A 205 -6.80 -6.17 -20.66
N LEU A 206 -6.56 -5.34 -19.63
CA LEU A 206 -6.31 -3.91 -19.81
C LEU A 206 -5.19 -3.64 -20.80
N MET A 207 -4.06 -4.34 -20.67
CA MET A 207 -2.93 -4.15 -21.58
C MET A 207 -3.28 -4.51 -23.02
N ALA A 208 -4.02 -5.61 -23.22
CA ALA A 208 -4.51 -6.01 -24.55
C ALA A 208 -5.42 -4.94 -25.15
N LEU A 209 -6.37 -4.39 -24.39
CA LEU A 209 -7.29 -3.35 -24.84
C LEU A 209 -6.57 -2.03 -25.17
N ILE A 210 -5.56 -1.65 -24.37
CA ILE A 210 -4.75 -0.47 -24.63
C ILE A 210 -4.02 -0.60 -25.97
N PHE A 211 -3.45 -1.76 -26.29
CA PHE A 211 -2.79 -1.98 -27.59
C PHE A 211 -3.76 -2.02 -28.75
N VAL A 212 -4.96 -2.53 -28.57
CA VAL A 212 -6.01 -2.50 -29.60
C VAL A 212 -6.44 -1.06 -29.91
N GLU A 213 -6.63 -0.24 -28.87
CA GLU A 213 -7.15 1.14 -29.00
C GLU A 213 -6.07 2.13 -29.48
N TYR A 214 -4.88 2.10 -28.85
CA TYR A 214 -3.85 3.11 -29.08
C TYR A 214 -2.68 2.61 -29.98
N GLY A 215 -2.74 1.36 -30.43
CA GLY A 215 -1.70 0.76 -31.25
C GLY A 215 -0.50 0.24 -30.44
N SER A 216 0.60 -0.06 -31.16
CA SER A 216 1.77 -0.66 -30.53
C SER A 216 2.48 0.29 -29.56
N LEU A 217 3.22 -0.29 -28.61
CA LEU A 217 4.09 0.48 -27.71
C LEU A 217 5.15 1.27 -28.51
N GLU A 218 5.64 0.72 -29.63
CA GLU A 218 6.58 1.39 -30.51
C GLU A 218 5.98 2.67 -31.08
N ALA A 219 4.76 2.61 -31.63
CA ALA A 219 4.07 3.77 -32.19
C ALA A 219 3.86 4.86 -31.13
N SER A 220 3.40 4.48 -29.94
CA SER A 220 3.25 5.41 -28.82
C SER A 220 4.58 6.01 -28.38
N THR A 221 5.67 5.21 -28.36
CA THR A 221 7.00 5.68 -28.00
C THR A 221 7.55 6.67 -29.02
N MET A 222 7.38 6.40 -30.32
CA MET A 222 7.80 7.32 -31.38
C MET A 222 7.04 8.65 -31.32
N LYS A 223 5.73 8.61 -31.11
CA LYS A 223 4.89 9.79 -30.93
C LYS A 223 5.34 10.61 -29.71
N LEU A 224 5.62 9.93 -28.58
CA LEU A 224 6.09 10.56 -27.36
C LEU A 224 7.50 11.16 -27.53
N ALA A 225 8.39 10.49 -28.29
CA ALA A 225 9.72 10.97 -28.58
C ALA A 225 9.70 12.28 -29.37
N GLN A 226 8.72 12.48 -30.25
CA GLN A 226 8.52 13.72 -30.98
C GLN A 226 7.91 14.82 -30.10
N ALA A 227 6.87 14.49 -29.32
CA ALA A 227 6.12 15.48 -28.55
C ALA A 227 6.80 15.87 -27.23
N ALA A 228 7.48 14.94 -26.55
CA ALA A 228 8.12 15.12 -25.26
C ALA A 228 9.37 14.22 -25.10
N PRO A 229 10.48 14.52 -25.80
CA PRO A 229 11.69 13.68 -25.84
C PRO A 229 12.23 13.29 -24.46
N ALA A 230 12.13 14.19 -23.48
CA ALA A 230 12.59 13.94 -22.12
C ALA A 230 11.93 12.71 -21.45
N LYS A 231 10.73 12.31 -21.89
CA LYS A 231 10.00 11.17 -21.34
C LYS A 231 10.48 9.81 -21.85
N VAL A 232 11.26 9.79 -22.93
CA VAL A 232 11.80 8.56 -23.54
C VAL A 232 13.31 8.45 -23.42
N LEU A 233 14.00 9.53 -23.05
CA LEU A 233 15.45 9.54 -22.87
C LEU A 233 15.85 8.80 -21.58
N PRO A 234 17.07 8.25 -21.52
CA PRO A 234 17.63 7.70 -20.29
C PRO A 234 17.65 8.75 -19.16
N PRO A 235 17.47 8.33 -17.90
CA PRO A 235 17.44 9.26 -16.78
C PRO A 235 18.78 9.98 -16.61
N LYS A 236 18.74 11.28 -16.31
CA LYS A 236 19.91 12.08 -15.93
C LYS A 236 20.42 11.64 -14.55
N ALA A 237 21.63 12.06 -14.18
CA ALA A 237 22.26 11.65 -12.91
C ALA A 237 21.39 11.90 -11.65
N ALA A 238 20.65 13.03 -11.60
CA ALA A 238 19.73 13.30 -10.49
C ALA A 238 18.53 12.34 -10.49
N GLU A 239 17.96 12.05 -11.66
CA GLU A 239 16.86 11.10 -11.83
C GLU A 239 17.31 9.66 -11.52
N ALA A 240 18.54 9.29 -11.90
CA ALA A 240 19.11 7.99 -11.55
C ALA A 240 19.31 7.84 -10.03
N ARG A 241 19.71 8.91 -9.30
CA ARG A 241 19.75 8.92 -7.86
C ARG A 241 18.35 8.79 -7.24
N SER A 242 17.37 9.50 -7.80
CA SER A 242 15.97 9.36 -7.38
C SER A 242 15.46 7.94 -7.61
N TRP A 243 15.79 7.33 -8.73
CA TRP A 243 15.46 5.93 -9.04
C TRP A 243 16.03 4.97 -7.99
N LEU A 244 17.34 5.08 -7.68
CA LEU A 244 17.97 4.27 -6.62
C LEU A 244 17.32 4.54 -5.25
N SER A 245 17.00 5.79 -4.98
CA SER A 245 16.31 6.20 -3.76
C SER A 245 14.95 5.52 -3.61
N TYR A 246 14.13 5.45 -4.68
CA TYR A 246 12.88 4.71 -4.67
C TYR A 246 13.06 3.22 -4.41
N ILE A 247 14.08 2.59 -5.02
CA ILE A 247 14.36 1.17 -4.79
C ILE A 247 14.66 0.89 -3.32
N LEU A 248 15.43 1.74 -2.67
CA LEU A 248 15.75 1.60 -1.24
C LEU A 248 14.54 1.96 -0.36
N LEU A 249 13.90 3.11 -0.63
CA LEU A 249 12.78 3.63 0.17
C LEU A 249 11.59 2.66 0.18
N LEU A 250 11.12 2.27 -1.01
CA LEU A 250 9.97 1.41 -1.14
C LEU A 250 10.34 -0.07 -1.02
N GLY A 251 11.48 -0.49 -1.59
CA GLY A 251 11.92 -1.87 -1.52
C GLY A 251 12.11 -2.37 -0.10
N VAL A 252 12.63 -1.52 0.79
CA VAL A 252 12.75 -1.85 2.22
C VAL A 252 11.49 -1.45 2.99
N GLY A 253 11.01 -0.22 2.81
CA GLY A 253 9.89 0.32 3.58
C GLY A 253 8.60 -0.46 3.41
N ALA A 254 8.24 -0.87 2.19
CA ALA A 254 7.01 -1.62 1.96
C ALA A 254 7.07 -3.07 2.45
N ALA A 255 8.26 -3.66 2.56
CA ALA A 255 8.41 -4.96 3.21
C ALA A 255 8.16 -4.91 4.74
N LEU A 256 8.18 -3.70 5.31
CA LEU A 256 7.90 -3.45 6.73
C LEU A 256 6.45 -3.01 6.98
N TYR A 257 5.59 -3.03 5.98
CA TYR A 257 4.16 -2.81 6.18
C TYR A 257 3.59 -3.77 7.22
N PRO A 258 2.89 -3.24 8.24
CA PRO A 258 2.26 -4.07 9.27
C PRO A 258 1.39 -5.18 8.72
N GLN A 259 0.51 -4.89 7.77
CA GLN A 259 -0.37 -5.87 7.16
C GLN A 259 0.39 -6.97 6.39
N ALA A 260 1.54 -6.66 5.81
CA ALA A 260 2.36 -7.65 5.11
C ALA A 260 3.11 -8.57 6.11
N ILE A 261 3.63 -7.99 7.20
CA ILE A 261 4.26 -8.76 8.28
C ILE A 261 3.23 -9.70 8.95
N GLN A 262 2.01 -9.24 9.17
CA GLN A 262 0.92 -10.08 9.70
C GLN A 262 0.62 -11.27 8.78
N ARG A 263 0.72 -11.12 7.46
CA ARG A 263 0.56 -12.23 6.51
C ARG A 263 1.70 -13.26 6.61
N ILE A 264 2.93 -12.81 6.91
CA ILE A 264 4.03 -13.72 7.23
C ILE A 264 3.69 -14.54 8.49
N TYR A 265 3.12 -13.90 9.52
CA TYR A 265 2.69 -14.58 10.76
C TYR A 265 1.50 -15.52 10.54
N ALA A 266 0.59 -15.17 9.65
CA ALA A 266 -0.59 -15.95 9.28
C ALA A 266 -0.27 -17.19 8.44
N ALA A 267 0.89 -17.24 7.78
CA ALA A 267 1.28 -18.36 6.93
C ALA A 267 1.23 -19.71 7.66
N ARG A 268 0.68 -20.75 7.00
CA ARG A 268 0.55 -22.09 7.58
C ARG A 268 1.91 -22.77 7.77
N SER A 269 2.82 -22.62 6.80
CA SER A 269 4.10 -23.30 6.81
C SER A 269 5.19 -22.52 6.07
N ALA A 270 6.46 -22.77 6.40
CA ALA A 270 7.60 -22.17 5.72
C ALA A 270 7.66 -22.50 4.20
N PRO A 271 7.35 -23.74 3.74
CA PRO A 271 7.26 -24.01 2.30
C PRO A 271 6.17 -23.19 1.60
N ALA A 272 4.97 -23.03 2.20
CA ALA A 272 3.91 -22.22 1.64
C ALA A 272 4.35 -20.75 1.49
N LEU A 273 4.98 -20.18 2.53
CA LEU A 273 5.51 -18.81 2.52
C LEU A 273 6.58 -18.63 1.42
N ARG A 274 7.57 -19.53 1.35
CA ARG A 274 8.64 -19.44 0.33
C ARG A 274 8.10 -19.53 -1.09
N ARG A 275 7.16 -20.45 -1.36
CA ARG A 275 6.53 -20.57 -2.68
C ARG A 275 5.72 -19.34 -3.05
N SER A 276 4.96 -18.76 -2.10
CA SER A 276 4.21 -17.52 -2.32
C SER A 276 5.16 -16.37 -2.68
N LEU A 277 6.25 -16.18 -1.94
CA LEU A 277 7.23 -15.13 -2.22
C LEU A 277 7.97 -15.36 -3.57
N ALA A 278 8.25 -16.61 -3.94
CA ALA A 278 8.87 -16.92 -5.23
C ALA A 278 7.98 -16.54 -6.42
N VAL A 279 6.66 -16.79 -6.33
CA VAL A 279 5.70 -16.37 -7.35
C VAL A 279 5.53 -14.85 -7.32
N MET A 280 5.47 -14.23 -6.13
CA MET A 280 5.39 -12.78 -5.97
C MET A 280 6.52 -12.01 -6.68
N ALA A 281 7.68 -12.63 -6.87
CA ALA A 281 8.80 -11.99 -7.57
C ALA A 281 8.49 -11.64 -9.04
N PHE A 282 7.52 -12.33 -9.66
CA PHE A 282 7.08 -12.07 -11.04
C PHE A 282 5.89 -11.11 -11.13
N MET A 283 5.18 -10.84 -10.03
CA MET A 283 3.98 -10.01 -10.02
C MET A 283 4.22 -8.54 -10.44
N PRO A 284 5.40 -7.92 -10.23
CA PRO A 284 5.66 -6.59 -10.77
C PRO A 284 5.51 -6.48 -12.30
N LEU A 285 5.77 -7.58 -13.02
CA LEU A 285 5.63 -7.62 -14.48
C LEU A 285 4.17 -7.65 -14.93
N THR A 286 3.28 -8.20 -14.14
CA THR A 286 1.85 -8.33 -14.48
C THR A 286 1.00 -7.15 -14.01
N THR A 287 1.55 -6.26 -13.19
CA THR A 287 0.76 -5.14 -12.63
C THR A 287 1.52 -3.82 -12.72
N ALA A 288 2.68 -3.69 -12.05
CA ALA A 288 3.44 -2.44 -12.05
C ALA A 288 3.91 -2.05 -13.46
N LEU A 289 4.45 -3.01 -14.22
CA LEU A 289 4.88 -2.76 -15.60
C LEU A 289 3.69 -2.35 -16.48
N ILE A 290 2.55 -3.05 -16.39
CA ILE A 290 1.36 -2.72 -17.19
C ILE A 290 0.85 -1.32 -16.85
N ALA A 291 0.82 -0.94 -15.55
CA ALA A 291 0.43 0.41 -15.14
C ALA A 291 1.38 1.49 -15.72
N VAL A 292 2.69 1.23 -15.74
CA VAL A 292 3.67 2.14 -16.35
C VAL A 292 3.45 2.26 -17.87
N LEU A 293 3.30 1.14 -18.57
CA LEU A 293 3.09 1.13 -20.02
C LEU A 293 1.77 1.82 -20.39
N ALA A 294 0.71 1.62 -19.61
CA ALA A 294 -0.55 2.36 -19.76
C ALA A 294 -0.33 3.87 -19.61
N GLY A 295 0.41 4.31 -18.58
CA GLY A 295 0.72 5.72 -18.37
C GLY A 295 1.57 6.34 -19.48
N VAL A 296 2.56 5.61 -20.01
CA VAL A 296 3.38 6.04 -21.14
C VAL A 296 2.54 6.17 -22.42
N THR A 297 1.67 5.19 -22.69
CA THR A 297 0.73 5.24 -23.82
C THR A 297 -0.22 6.43 -23.69
N ALA A 298 -0.73 6.69 -22.49
CA ALA A 298 -1.56 7.86 -22.22
C ALA A 298 -0.82 9.18 -22.44
N ALA A 299 0.45 9.28 -22.01
CA ALA A 299 1.27 10.46 -22.26
C ALA A 299 1.46 10.77 -23.75
N ALA A 300 1.49 9.73 -24.59
CA ALA A 300 1.61 9.87 -26.03
C ALA A 300 0.31 10.29 -26.71
N ASN A 301 -0.84 9.88 -26.19
CA ASN A 301 -2.13 9.97 -26.88
C ASN A 301 -3.13 10.94 -26.24
N LEU A 302 -2.97 11.25 -24.94
CA LEU A 302 -3.86 12.11 -24.16
C LEU A 302 -3.13 13.36 -23.64
N SER A 303 -2.10 13.83 -24.37
CA SER A 303 -1.30 14.98 -23.97
C SER A 303 -2.17 16.25 -23.87
N GLY A 304 -2.08 16.94 -22.73
CA GLY A 304 -2.81 18.20 -22.49
C GLY A 304 -4.19 18.05 -21.83
N GLU A 305 -4.75 16.86 -21.73
CA GLU A 305 -6.06 16.64 -21.11
C GLU A 305 -6.01 16.65 -19.58
N LEU A 306 -4.90 16.18 -19.01
CA LEU A 306 -4.71 16.04 -17.57
C LEU A 306 -3.38 16.62 -17.11
N SER A 307 -3.36 17.24 -15.91
CA SER A 307 -2.15 17.81 -15.33
C SER A 307 -2.14 17.64 -13.79
N GLY A 308 -0.96 17.60 -13.17
CA GLY A 308 -0.83 17.48 -11.72
C GLY A 308 -1.55 16.25 -11.15
N ALA A 309 -2.30 16.42 -10.07
CA ALA A 309 -3.02 15.33 -9.39
C ALA A 309 -4.11 14.69 -10.24
N SER A 310 -4.68 15.39 -11.23
CA SER A 310 -5.70 14.82 -12.11
C SER A 310 -5.15 13.71 -13.03
N THR A 311 -3.84 13.60 -13.20
CA THR A 311 -3.22 12.51 -13.98
C THR A 311 -3.43 11.14 -13.33
N ASP A 312 -3.76 11.05 -12.04
CA ASP A 312 -4.12 9.78 -11.40
C ASP A 312 -5.44 9.20 -11.96
N ALA A 313 -6.23 10.01 -12.69
CA ALA A 313 -7.42 9.56 -13.43
C ALA A 313 -7.14 9.07 -14.86
N VAL A 314 -5.88 9.11 -15.32
CA VAL A 314 -5.52 8.82 -16.72
C VAL A 314 -5.99 7.43 -17.19
N LEU A 315 -5.92 6.43 -16.32
CA LEU A 315 -6.40 5.10 -16.64
C LEU A 315 -7.92 5.07 -16.86
N GLY A 316 -8.67 5.83 -16.07
CA GLY A 316 -10.13 5.98 -16.24
C GLY A 316 -10.49 6.63 -17.58
N VAL A 317 -9.72 7.65 -18.01
CA VAL A 317 -9.90 8.29 -19.32
C VAL A 317 -9.60 7.31 -20.46
N MET A 318 -8.54 6.52 -20.36
CA MET A 318 -8.21 5.48 -21.35
C MET A 318 -9.33 4.41 -21.42
N MET A 319 -9.82 3.96 -20.28
CA MET A 319 -10.92 2.97 -20.23
C MET A 319 -12.20 3.50 -20.85
N ARG A 320 -12.47 4.80 -20.74
CA ARG A 320 -13.62 5.43 -21.40
C ARG A 320 -13.55 5.30 -22.91
N HIS A 321 -12.41 5.61 -23.53
CA HIS A 321 -12.25 5.46 -24.98
C HIS A 321 -12.52 4.01 -25.44
N VAL A 322 -11.97 3.02 -24.72
CA VAL A 322 -12.21 1.60 -25.00
C VAL A 322 -13.70 1.23 -24.84
N GLN A 323 -14.38 1.78 -23.85
CA GLN A 323 -15.80 1.52 -23.58
C GLN A 323 -16.71 1.97 -24.75
N GLU A 324 -16.36 3.05 -25.40
CA GLU A 324 -17.16 3.63 -26.50
C GLU A 324 -17.06 2.80 -27.79
N GLN A 325 -16.05 1.92 -27.95
CA GLN A 325 -15.77 1.21 -29.19
C GLN A 325 -16.69 0.01 -29.46
N SER A 326 -17.08 -0.75 -28.42
CA SER A 326 -17.87 -1.96 -28.60
C SER A 326 -18.52 -2.45 -27.31
N THR A 327 -19.56 -3.28 -27.45
CA THR A 327 -20.20 -3.98 -26.31
C THR A 327 -19.21 -4.86 -25.55
N LEU A 328 -18.28 -5.51 -26.26
CA LEU A 328 -17.23 -6.32 -25.62
C LEU A 328 -16.27 -5.41 -24.84
N GLY A 329 -15.81 -4.31 -25.44
CA GLY A 329 -14.98 -3.30 -24.78
C GLY A 329 -15.65 -2.76 -23.51
N TYR A 330 -16.94 -2.44 -23.58
CA TYR A 330 -17.72 -2.04 -22.42
C TYR A 330 -17.69 -3.08 -21.29
N SER A 331 -17.98 -4.36 -21.62
CA SER A 331 -18.02 -5.45 -20.62
C SER A 331 -16.64 -5.67 -19.97
N LEU A 332 -15.57 -5.59 -20.75
CA LEU A 332 -14.21 -5.72 -20.26
C LEU A 332 -13.78 -4.54 -19.37
N VAL A 333 -14.22 -3.32 -19.70
CA VAL A 333 -13.98 -2.13 -18.86
C VAL A 333 -14.70 -2.27 -17.52
N VAL A 334 -15.92 -2.81 -17.47
CA VAL A 334 -16.64 -3.10 -16.21
C VAL A 334 -15.86 -4.10 -15.35
N LEU A 335 -15.30 -5.14 -15.97
CA LEU A 335 -14.44 -6.12 -15.26
C LEU A 335 -13.15 -5.47 -14.70
N ILE A 336 -12.48 -4.64 -15.52
CA ILE A 336 -11.29 -3.92 -15.09
C ILE A 336 -11.61 -2.96 -13.93
N PHE A 337 -12.76 -2.29 -14.00
CA PHE A 337 -13.21 -1.42 -12.92
C PHE A 337 -13.43 -2.20 -11.61
N ALA A 338 -14.06 -3.38 -11.68
CA ALA A 338 -14.19 -4.27 -10.52
C ALA A 338 -12.82 -4.70 -9.97
N ALA A 339 -11.82 -4.93 -10.85
CA ALA A 339 -10.45 -5.21 -10.44
C ALA A 339 -9.79 -4.03 -9.73
N VAL A 340 -9.99 -2.81 -10.22
CA VAL A 340 -9.52 -1.57 -9.58
C VAL A 340 -10.13 -1.40 -8.20
N LEU A 341 -11.46 -1.54 -8.08
CA LEU A 341 -12.15 -1.51 -6.78
C LEU A 341 -11.60 -2.60 -5.84
N GLY A 342 -11.42 -3.81 -6.36
CA GLY A 342 -10.85 -4.92 -5.60
C GLY A 342 -9.48 -4.59 -5.02
N ALA A 343 -8.58 -4.05 -5.81
CA ALA A 343 -7.24 -3.67 -5.35
C ALA A 343 -7.25 -2.55 -4.30
N ILE A 344 -8.14 -1.56 -4.47
CA ILE A 344 -8.28 -0.47 -3.50
C ILE A 344 -8.84 -1.02 -2.18
N MET A 345 -9.91 -1.82 -2.25
CA MET A 345 -10.60 -2.36 -1.07
C MET A 345 -9.73 -3.36 -0.30
N SER A 346 -9.05 -4.30 -0.99
CA SER A 346 -8.18 -5.30 -0.36
C SER A 346 -7.00 -4.68 0.40
N THR A 347 -6.52 -3.57 -0.09
CA THR A 347 -5.44 -2.83 0.58
C THR A 347 -5.98 -2.03 1.76
N ALA A 348 -7.16 -1.44 1.62
CA ALA A 348 -7.81 -0.66 2.67
C ALA A 348 -8.18 -1.54 3.87
N ASP A 349 -8.85 -2.67 3.66
CA ASP A 349 -9.24 -3.59 4.74
C ASP A 349 -8.04 -4.19 5.47
N SER A 350 -7.02 -4.57 4.72
CA SER A 350 -5.77 -5.10 5.27
C SER A 350 -5.04 -4.09 6.16
N SER A 351 -4.99 -2.83 5.74
CA SER A 351 -4.39 -1.75 6.53
C SER A 351 -5.25 -1.41 7.75
N LEU A 352 -6.58 -1.41 7.63
CA LEU A 352 -7.52 -1.18 8.72
C LEU A 352 -7.42 -2.25 9.80
N LEU A 353 -7.39 -3.52 9.39
CA LEU A 353 -7.23 -4.65 10.30
C LEU A 353 -5.90 -4.57 11.09
N SER A 354 -4.83 -4.17 10.41
CA SER A 354 -3.52 -3.98 11.05
C SER A 354 -3.52 -2.79 12.00
N LEU A 355 -4.09 -1.64 11.60
CA LEU A 355 -4.25 -0.46 12.44
C LEU A 355 -5.00 -0.79 13.72
N SER A 356 -6.17 -1.42 13.59
CA SER A 356 -7.01 -1.76 14.74
C SER A 356 -6.33 -2.77 15.67
N SER A 357 -5.59 -3.75 15.14
CA SER A 357 -4.82 -4.70 15.93
C SER A 357 -3.71 -4.03 16.74
N MET A 358 -2.95 -3.13 16.12
CA MET A 358 -1.84 -2.41 16.78
C MET A 358 -2.37 -1.44 17.84
N ILE A 359 -3.40 -0.66 17.53
CA ILE A 359 -4.01 0.25 18.51
C ILE A 359 -4.56 -0.54 19.71
N THR A 360 -5.25 -1.65 19.45
CA THR A 360 -5.86 -2.45 20.50
C THR A 360 -4.83 -3.20 21.34
N LYS A 361 -3.89 -3.88 20.69
CA LYS A 361 -2.92 -4.72 21.40
C LYS A 361 -1.73 -3.92 21.91
N ASP A 362 -1.08 -3.14 21.01
CA ASP A 362 0.22 -2.54 21.35
C ASP A 362 0.05 -1.25 22.17
N LEU A 363 -1.03 -0.46 21.92
CA LEU A 363 -1.30 0.76 22.69
C LEU A 363 -2.23 0.47 23.86
N TYR A 364 -3.45 -0.03 23.64
CA TYR A 364 -4.41 -0.18 24.72
C TYR A 364 -4.00 -1.28 25.71
N ALA A 365 -3.79 -2.53 25.25
CA ALA A 365 -3.37 -3.60 26.15
C ALA A 365 -1.94 -3.41 26.65
N GLY A 366 -1.05 -2.79 25.86
CA GLY A 366 0.33 -2.54 26.27
C GLY A 366 0.51 -1.46 27.33
N PHE A 367 -0.35 -0.41 27.33
CA PHE A 367 -0.14 0.78 28.16
C PHE A 367 -1.34 1.19 29.02
N VAL A 368 -2.58 0.85 28.62
CA VAL A 368 -3.81 1.29 29.31
C VAL A 368 -4.37 0.19 30.21
N ASN A 369 -4.61 -1.01 29.66
CA ASN A 369 -5.16 -2.13 30.41
C ASN A 369 -4.49 -3.46 30.03
N PRO A 370 -3.34 -3.79 30.65
CA PRO A 370 -2.63 -5.04 30.38
C PRO A 370 -3.38 -6.32 30.74
N GLN A 371 -4.42 -6.22 31.55
CA GLN A 371 -5.22 -7.37 32.01
C GLN A 371 -6.51 -7.56 31.19
N ALA A 372 -6.70 -6.79 30.12
CA ALA A 372 -7.89 -6.91 29.26
C ALA A 372 -7.99 -8.30 28.63
N GLY A 373 -9.16 -8.95 28.79
CA GLY A 373 -9.43 -10.27 28.23
C GLY A 373 -9.49 -10.26 26.70
N GLN A 374 -9.18 -11.40 26.07
CA GLN A 374 -9.10 -11.56 24.61
C GLN A 374 -10.40 -11.15 23.88
N GLU A 375 -11.55 -11.50 24.45
CA GLU A 375 -12.86 -11.12 23.89
C GLU A 375 -13.07 -9.60 23.93
N SER A 376 -12.73 -8.96 25.07
CA SER A 376 -12.81 -7.50 25.22
C SER A 376 -11.90 -6.79 24.21
N LEU A 377 -10.67 -7.27 24.03
CA LEU A 377 -9.72 -6.72 23.06
C LEU A 377 -10.20 -6.92 21.63
N THR A 378 -10.78 -8.08 21.28
CA THR A 378 -11.36 -8.31 19.96
C THR A 378 -12.53 -7.37 19.68
N ARG A 379 -13.40 -7.13 20.67
CA ARG A 379 -14.51 -6.17 20.58
C ARG A 379 -14.00 -4.74 20.43
N LEU A 380 -13.00 -4.36 21.23
CA LEU A 380 -12.36 -3.05 21.12
C LEU A 380 -11.74 -2.85 19.73
N GLY A 381 -11.09 -3.87 19.16
CA GLY A 381 -10.52 -3.81 17.82
C GLY A 381 -11.57 -3.47 16.75
N LYS A 382 -12.74 -4.10 16.82
CA LYS A 382 -13.86 -3.79 15.91
C LYS A 382 -14.36 -2.35 16.04
N TRP A 383 -14.48 -1.85 17.26
CA TRP A 383 -14.83 -0.44 17.49
C TRP A 383 -13.73 0.50 17.03
N THR A 384 -12.47 0.12 17.20
CA THR A 384 -11.33 0.89 16.67
C THR A 384 -11.36 0.96 15.15
N SER A 385 -11.62 -0.16 14.44
CA SER A 385 -11.83 -0.15 12.98
C SER A 385 -12.95 0.81 12.59
N THR A 386 -14.10 0.74 13.27
CA THR A 386 -15.25 1.63 13.02
C THR A 386 -14.88 3.10 13.20
N GLY A 387 -14.22 3.44 14.30
CA GLY A 387 -13.78 4.81 14.58
C GLY A 387 -12.78 5.34 13.55
N ILE A 388 -11.81 4.50 13.13
CA ILE A 388 -10.82 4.87 12.10
C ILE A 388 -11.52 5.13 10.77
N VAL A 389 -12.41 4.23 10.33
CA VAL A 389 -13.16 4.39 9.07
C VAL A 389 -13.91 5.70 9.07
N PHE A 390 -14.68 5.98 10.13
CA PHE A 390 -15.46 7.20 10.21
C PHE A 390 -14.59 8.47 10.20
N ALA A 391 -13.54 8.51 11.01
CA ALA A 391 -12.63 9.65 11.09
C ALA A 391 -11.89 9.90 9.76
N MET A 392 -11.35 8.83 9.15
CA MET A 392 -10.55 8.96 7.93
C MET A 392 -11.43 9.19 6.70
N ALA A 393 -12.65 8.62 6.62
CA ALA A 393 -13.60 8.91 5.56
C ALA A 393 -14.06 10.38 5.61
N SER A 394 -14.37 10.88 6.81
CA SER A 394 -14.70 12.30 7.01
C SER A 394 -13.53 13.21 6.60
N LEU A 395 -12.30 12.83 6.96
CA LEU A 395 -11.11 13.59 6.58
C LEU A 395 -10.90 13.58 5.05
N ALA A 396 -11.08 12.42 4.38
CA ALA A 396 -10.94 12.33 2.93
C ALA A 396 -11.95 13.24 2.20
N VAL A 397 -13.21 13.23 2.63
CA VAL A 397 -14.25 14.09 2.06
C VAL A 397 -13.96 15.57 2.36
N TYR A 398 -13.55 15.90 3.57
CA TYR A 398 -13.16 17.28 3.93
C TYR A 398 -11.99 17.78 3.07
N MET A 399 -10.95 17.00 2.90
CA MET A 399 -9.77 17.36 2.08
C MET A 399 -10.16 17.56 0.62
N ASN A 400 -11.01 16.69 0.06
CA ASN A 400 -11.50 16.84 -1.30
C ASN A 400 -12.25 18.16 -1.50
N ASN A 401 -13.13 18.51 -0.57
CA ASN A 401 -13.96 19.73 -0.63
C ASN A 401 -13.12 21.00 -0.34
N SER A 402 -12.05 20.90 0.45
CA SER A 402 -11.15 22.03 0.76
C SER A 402 -10.16 22.33 -0.36
N GLY A 403 -10.13 21.52 -1.44
CA GLY A 403 -9.19 21.70 -2.53
C GLY A 403 -7.75 21.27 -2.22
N VAL A 404 -7.48 20.65 -1.06
CA VAL A 404 -6.19 20.06 -0.72
C VAL A 404 -6.00 18.79 -1.54
N LYS A 405 -5.14 18.84 -2.55
CA LYS A 405 -4.94 17.75 -3.50
C LYS A 405 -3.50 17.26 -3.48
N PHE A 406 -3.31 16.01 -3.06
CA PHE A 406 -2.06 15.28 -3.23
C PHE A 406 -2.22 14.23 -4.33
N THR A 407 -1.15 13.94 -5.06
CA THR A 407 -1.09 12.74 -5.89
C THR A 407 -0.97 11.50 -5.00
N LEU A 408 -1.46 10.36 -5.49
CA LEU A 408 -1.33 9.09 -4.74
C LEU A 408 0.15 8.71 -4.50
N VAL A 409 1.05 9.11 -5.40
CA VAL A 409 2.50 8.87 -5.24
C VAL A 409 3.10 9.78 -4.17
N GLU A 410 2.70 11.03 -4.04
CA GLU A 410 3.15 11.90 -2.94
C GLU A 410 2.76 11.35 -1.57
N LEU A 411 1.52 10.89 -1.41
CA LEU A 411 1.09 10.20 -0.18
C LEU A 411 1.89 8.91 0.07
N LEU A 412 2.28 8.21 -1.00
CA LEU A 412 3.14 7.03 -0.91
C LEU A 412 4.53 7.38 -0.36
N GLU A 413 5.16 8.43 -0.87
CA GLU A 413 6.49 8.87 -0.47
C GLU A 413 6.52 9.28 1.01
N MET A 414 5.58 10.12 1.43
CA MET A 414 5.49 10.64 2.82
C MET A 414 5.45 9.53 3.87
N LYS A 415 4.65 8.48 3.65
CA LYS A 415 4.57 7.39 4.64
C LYS A 415 5.83 6.54 4.71
N PHE A 416 6.53 6.38 3.57
CA PHE A 416 7.75 5.57 3.55
C PHE A 416 8.95 6.29 4.16
N ASP A 417 9.02 7.61 4.08
CA ASP A 417 10.03 8.38 4.78
C ASP A 417 9.99 8.12 6.31
N MET A 418 8.78 7.94 6.86
CA MET A 418 8.60 7.57 8.26
C MET A 418 8.82 6.06 8.49
N LEU A 419 8.16 5.20 7.70
CA LEU A 419 8.15 3.75 7.92
C LEU A 419 9.54 3.12 7.78
N LEU A 420 10.37 3.67 6.88
CA LEU A 420 11.73 3.21 6.67
C LEU A 420 12.60 3.33 7.94
N GLN A 421 12.24 4.21 8.89
CA GLN A 421 13.01 4.40 10.12
C GLN A 421 12.92 3.20 11.08
N ILE A 422 11.99 2.27 10.87
CA ILE A 422 11.96 1.02 11.63
C ILE A 422 12.88 -0.08 11.05
N ALA A 423 13.42 0.15 9.84
CA ALA A 423 14.22 -0.85 9.12
C ALA A 423 15.45 -1.37 9.89
N PRO A 424 16.26 -0.54 10.55
CA PRO A 424 17.40 -1.03 11.33
C PRO A 424 16.98 -1.98 12.45
N ALA A 425 15.87 -1.70 13.14
CA ALA A 425 15.35 -2.54 14.20
C ALA A 425 14.90 -3.92 13.68
N PHE A 426 14.26 -3.98 12.52
CA PHE A 426 13.84 -5.24 11.90
C PHE A 426 14.97 -5.95 11.19
N LEU A 427 15.62 -5.30 10.21
CA LEU A 427 16.63 -5.95 9.36
C LEU A 427 17.89 -6.32 10.15
N ILE A 428 18.49 -5.33 10.81
CA ILE A 428 19.71 -5.57 11.57
C ILE A 428 19.39 -6.34 12.86
N GLY A 429 18.31 -5.97 13.56
CA GLY A 429 17.88 -6.62 14.80
C GLY A 429 17.58 -8.11 14.66
N LEU A 430 17.07 -8.55 13.49
CA LEU A 430 16.79 -9.94 13.18
C LEU A 430 18.07 -10.77 12.91
N HIS A 431 19.14 -10.13 12.44
CA HIS A 431 20.34 -10.81 11.97
C HIS A 431 21.54 -10.62 12.91
N TRP A 432 21.60 -9.53 13.68
CA TRP A 432 22.72 -9.22 14.56
C TRP A 432 22.29 -9.11 16.03
N LYS A 433 22.61 -10.14 16.81
CA LYS A 433 22.30 -10.21 18.26
C LYS A 433 22.95 -9.11 19.08
N GLY A 434 24.07 -8.54 18.61
CA GLY A 434 24.82 -7.46 19.28
C GLY A 434 24.13 -6.09 19.23
N LEU A 435 23.06 -5.95 18.44
CA LEU A 435 22.31 -4.70 18.36
C LEU A 435 21.57 -4.41 19.67
N LYS A 436 21.79 -3.24 20.28
CA LYS A 436 21.26 -2.85 21.59
C LYS A 436 20.04 -1.95 21.47
N SER A 437 19.09 -2.10 22.39
CA SER A 437 17.79 -1.39 22.36
C SER A 437 17.91 0.14 22.47
N GLY A 438 18.76 0.65 23.35
CA GLY A 438 18.96 2.10 23.53
C GLY A 438 19.43 2.82 22.27
N PRO A 439 20.56 2.40 21.65
CA PRO A 439 21.00 2.95 20.37
C PRO A 439 19.97 2.81 19.23
N VAL A 440 19.22 1.71 19.16
CA VAL A 440 18.16 1.54 18.18
C VAL A 440 17.01 2.52 18.41
N PHE A 441 16.62 2.73 19.65
CA PHE A 441 15.60 3.74 20.00
C PHE A 441 16.06 5.15 19.62
N ALA A 442 17.29 5.52 20.02
CA ALA A 442 17.86 6.83 19.71
C ALA A 442 17.99 7.06 18.20
N GLY A 443 18.47 6.04 17.46
CA GLY A 443 18.59 6.09 16.01
C GLY A 443 17.25 6.25 15.31
N MET A 444 16.24 5.45 15.72
CA MET A 444 14.88 5.51 15.17
C MET A 444 14.23 6.88 15.43
N LEU A 445 14.39 7.43 16.65
CA LEU A 445 13.85 8.75 16.99
C LEU A 445 14.56 9.86 16.19
N ALA A 446 15.89 9.84 16.14
CA ALA A 446 16.67 10.82 15.38
C ALA A 446 16.35 10.76 13.88
N GLY A 447 16.26 9.56 13.31
CA GLY A 447 15.86 9.35 11.92
C GLY A 447 14.47 9.88 11.64
N LEU A 448 13.48 9.57 12.50
CA LEU A 448 12.13 10.08 12.36
C LEU A 448 12.08 11.61 12.37
N LEU A 449 12.69 12.24 13.38
CA LEU A 449 12.72 13.70 13.51
C LEU A 449 13.43 14.36 12.32
N PHE A 450 14.50 13.75 11.84
CA PHE A 450 15.22 14.23 10.66
C PHE A 450 14.38 14.10 9.40
N ALA A 451 13.69 12.96 9.16
CA ALA A 451 12.77 12.80 8.03
C ALA A 451 11.65 13.84 8.08
N LEU A 452 11.03 14.04 9.25
CA LEU A 452 9.94 15.01 9.42
C LEU A 452 10.41 16.45 9.23
N SER A 453 11.66 16.80 9.54
CA SER A 453 12.17 18.16 9.38
C SER A 453 12.12 18.65 7.92
N PHE A 454 12.18 17.74 6.95
CA PHE A 454 12.09 18.09 5.53
C PHE A 454 10.72 18.62 5.09
N PHE A 455 9.66 18.39 5.85
CA PHE A 455 8.35 18.99 5.54
C PHE A 455 8.34 20.51 5.63
N TRP A 456 9.21 21.09 6.45
CA TRP A 456 9.34 22.55 6.64
C TRP A 456 10.49 23.17 5.83
N VAL A 457 11.22 22.39 5.03
CA VAL A 457 12.32 22.90 4.19
C VAL A 457 11.75 23.45 2.88
N ASP A 458 11.98 24.74 2.65
CA ASP A 458 11.68 25.37 1.36
C ASP A 458 12.75 24.94 0.31
N ASP A 459 12.30 24.41 -0.81
CA ASP A 459 13.18 23.98 -1.91
C ASP A 459 14.02 25.13 -2.49
N LYS A 460 13.50 26.36 -2.38
CA LYS A 460 14.14 27.59 -2.86
C LYS A 460 14.97 28.32 -1.81
N GLY A 461 14.89 27.89 -0.56
CA GLY A 461 15.44 28.61 0.60
C GLY A 461 16.96 28.56 0.72
N GLY A 462 17.66 27.79 -0.10
CA GLY A 462 19.11 27.57 0.03
C GLY A 462 19.53 26.82 1.29
N GLY A 463 20.81 26.58 1.44
CA GLY A 463 21.37 25.88 2.59
C GLY A 463 21.41 24.35 2.45
N PHE A 464 22.02 23.70 3.46
CA PHE A 464 22.32 22.27 3.41
C PHE A 464 21.06 21.37 3.27
N MET A 465 20.00 21.67 4.00
CA MET A 465 18.75 20.89 3.96
C MET A 465 18.04 21.00 2.59
N ALA A 466 18.01 22.19 2.01
CA ALA A 466 17.44 22.39 0.66
C ALA A 466 18.29 21.66 -0.39
N TRP A 467 19.64 21.70 -0.26
CA TRP A 467 20.53 20.92 -1.12
C TRP A 467 20.29 19.41 -0.99
N LEU A 468 20.12 18.86 0.22
CA LEU A 468 19.77 17.45 0.40
C LEU A 468 18.46 17.13 -0.31
N LYS A 469 17.42 17.95 -0.16
CA LYS A 469 16.08 17.75 -0.76
C LYS A 469 16.13 17.73 -2.28
N THR A 470 16.98 18.56 -2.88
CA THR A 470 17.14 18.68 -4.34
C THR A 470 18.21 17.75 -4.93
N SER A 471 18.94 17.00 -4.12
CA SER A 471 20.05 16.13 -4.54
C SER A 471 19.63 14.93 -5.40
N GLY A 472 18.35 14.56 -5.35
CA GLY A 472 17.76 13.40 -6.01
C GLY A 472 17.51 12.19 -5.11
N PHE A 473 17.96 12.21 -3.84
CA PHE A 473 17.60 11.19 -2.87
C PHE A 473 16.42 11.63 -2.00
N HIS A 474 15.54 10.70 -1.65
CA HIS A 474 14.44 10.97 -0.73
C HIS A 474 14.94 11.26 0.68
N PRO A 475 14.26 12.17 1.42
CA PRO A 475 14.57 12.48 2.80
C PRO A 475 14.72 11.26 3.72
N GLY A 476 13.85 10.27 3.55
CA GLY A 476 13.87 9.01 4.30
C GLY A 476 15.16 8.22 4.19
N ILE A 477 15.90 8.34 3.07
CA ILE A 477 17.19 7.65 2.89
C ILE A 477 18.29 8.29 3.75
N TYR A 478 18.35 9.62 3.79
CA TYR A 478 19.28 10.33 4.69
C TYR A 478 18.97 10.04 6.15
N ALA A 479 17.69 10.06 6.48
CA ALA A 479 17.20 9.73 7.81
C ALA A 479 17.53 8.27 8.20
N LEU A 480 17.37 7.31 7.28
CA LEU A 480 17.77 5.91 7.48
C LEU A 480 19.27 5.78 7.72
N SER A 481 20.08 6.54 6.97
CA SER A 481 21.55 6.53 7.13
C SER A 481 21.95 7.03 8.53
N LEU A 482 21.38 8.14 8.99
CA LEU A 482 21.57 8.66 10.33
C LEU A 482 21.14 7.66 11.41
N ASN A 483 19.93 7.13 11.27
CA ASN A 483 19.37 6.12 12.17
C ASN A 483 20.29 4.88 12.27
N SER A 484 20.68 4.32 11.12
CA SER A 484 21.54 3.13 11.06
C SER A 484 22.91 3.40 11.69
N LEU A 485 23.49 4.57 11.43
CA LEU A 485 24.76 4.97 12.01
C LEU A 485 24.68 5.01 13.55
N ILE A 486 23.66 5.67 14.11
CA ILE A 486 23.46 5.75 15.56
C ILE A 486 23.23 4.36 16.16
N ALA A 487 22.34 3.57 15.56
CA ALA A 487 21.98 2.25 16.05
C ALA A 487 23.17 1.29 16.06
N VAL A 488 23.96 1.26 14.97
CA VAL A 488 25.09 0.35 14.83
C VAL A 488 26.29 0.81 15.66
N SER A 489 26.73 2.09 15.50
CA SER A 489 27.91 2.59 16.22
C SER A 489 27.68 2.63 17.74
N GLY A 490 26.50 3.09 18.19
CA GLY A 490 26.13 3.06 19.60
C GLY A 490 26.10 1.66 20.18
N SER A 491 25.60 0.66 19.42
CA SER A 491 25.62 -0.73 19.87
C SER A 491 27.04 -1.32 19.93
N MET A 492 27.93 -0.92 19.03
CA MET A 492 29.33 -1.34 19.05
C MET A 492 30.08 -0.76 20.24
N LEU A 493 29.85 0.51 20.56
CA LEU A 493 30.47 1.19 21.72
C LEU A 493 30.02 0.54 23.04
N LEU A 494 28.72 0.28 23.21
CA LEU A 494 28.18 -0.38 24.40
C LEU A 494 28.54 -1.86 24.52
N ARG A 495 29.13 -2.47 23.51
CA ARG A 495 29.67 -3.83 23.58
C ARG A 495 31.08 -3.89 24.11
N LYS A 496 31.85 -2.79 23.98
CA LYS A 496 33.23 -2.69 24.45
C LYS A 496 33.32 -2.23 25.90
N ALA A 497 32.26 -1.58 26.40
CA ALA A 497 32.10 -1.21 27.82
C ALA A 497 31.38 -2.37 28.56
#